data_a5dae63f9a5b63421744e02dac848d5e
#
_entry.id   a5dae63f9a5b63421744e02dac848d5e
#
_cell.length_a   1.000
_cell.length_b   1.000
_cell.length_c   1.000
_cell.angle_alpha   90.00
_cell.angle_beta   90.00
_cell.angle_gamma   90.00
#
_symmetry.space_group_name_H-M   'P 1'
#
loop_
_entity.id
_entity.type
_entity.pdbx_description
1 polymer ?
#
loop_
_entity_poly.entity_id
_entity_poly.type
_entity_poly.pdbx_seq_one_letter_code
_entity_poly.pdbx_strand_id
1 'polypeptide(L)'
;DTRPVVLKAEHLGITFGGLKAVSDFNMEIHEGELMGLIGPNGAGKTTVFNLLTGVYVPTEGAFYLCGQKLNGKQTYQVVEAGIARTFQNIRLFKAMTVLDNVKIAFTKDIHYNLADSLLRTKKYWSTEQELTDKAMEYLRIVHLDDKAGQLASSLPYGQQRKLEIARALATNMKLLLLDEPAAGMNPTETAELLSCINTIRDTFHVAILLIEHDMSLVMRVCERIQVINFGQTIAAGLPSEIASNQEVIEAYLGEEEADDDAED
;
A
#
# COMPACT_ATOMS: atom_id res chain seq x y z
N ASP A 1 2.97 12.84 -18.22
CA ASP A 1 1.73 12.84 -17.47
C ASP A 1 1.42 14.26 -16.99
N THR A 2 0.18 14.69 -17.03
CA THR A 2 -0.26 16.03 -16.59
C THR A 2 -0.93 16.00 -15.22
N ARG A 3 -1.15 14.82 -14.64
CA ARG A 3 -1.73 14.65 -13.31
C ARG A 3 -0.77 15.17 -12.23
N PRO A 4 -1.29 15.67 -11.09
CA PRO A 4 -0.44 16.09 -9.97
C PRO A 4 0.45 14.95 -9.47
N VAL A 5 1.70 15.26 -9.11
CA VAL A 5 2.62 14.30 -8.47
C VAL A 5 2.22 14.15 -7.01
N VAL A 6 1.89 12.92 -6.61
CA VAL A 6 1.56 12.55 -5.22
C VAL A 6 2.80 12.09 -4.47
N LEU A 7 3.57 11.15 -5.03
CA LEU A 7 4.84 10.71 -4.45
C LEU A 7 5.99 11.13 -5.36
N LYS A 8 7.05 11.66 -4.75
CA LYS A 8 8.33 11.88 -5.42
C LYS A 8 9.45 11.36 -4.54
N ALA A 9 10.29 10.47 -5.06
CA ALA A 9 11.56 10.06 -4.48
C ALA A 9 12.70 10.55 -5.37
N GLU A 10 13.70 11.18 -4.76
CA GLU A 10 14.85 11.76 -5.45
C GLU A 10 16.15 11.23 -4.84
N HIS A 11 16.92 10.50 -5.64
CA HIS A 11 18.21 9.93 -5.27
C HIS A 11 18.17 9.16 -3.93
N LEU A 12 17.03 8.50 -3.65
CA LEU A 12 16.77 7.85 -2.37
C LEU A 12 17.69 6.65 -2.20
N GLY A 13 18.37 6.57 -1.06
CA GLY A 13 19.30 5.49 -0.77
C GLY A 13 19.40 5.15 0.70
N ILE A 14 19.79 3.90 0.97
CA ILE A 14 20.08 3.42 2.33
C ILE A 14 21.22 2.42 2.33
N THR A 15 22.11 2.58 3.32
CA THR A 15 23.26 1.71 3.54
C THR A 15 23.18 1.09 4.93
N PHE A 16 23.29 -0.24 5.03
CA PHE A 16 23.34 -1.01 6.26
C PHE A 16 24.71 -1.64 6.43
N GLY A 17 25.48 -1.27 7.47
CA GLY A 17 26.77 -1.90 7.76
C GLY A 17 27.75 -1.93 6.56
N GLY A 18 27.69 -0.93 5.68
CA GLY A 18 28.49 -0.85 4.46
C GLY A 18 27.84 -1.43 3.19
N LEU A 19 26.74 -2.18 3.31
CA LEU A 19 25.97 -2.69 2.17
C LEU A 19 24.94 -1.66 1.74
N LYS A 20 25.01 -1.19 0.51
CA LYS A 20 23.98 -0.34 -0.11
C LYS A 20 22.79 -1.22 -0.51
N ALA A 21 21.72 -1.18 0.28
CA ALA A 21 20.51 -1.94 0.00
C ALA A 21 19.58 -1.26 -1.03
N VAL A 22 19.62 0.08 -1.10
CA VAL A 22 19.00 0.89 -2.15
C VAL A 22 19.95 2.03 -2.49
N SER A 23 20.14 2.30 -3.78
CA SER A 23 21.06 3.32 -4.29
C SER A 23 20.43 4.08 -5.44
N ASP A 24 20.47 5.42 -5.34
CA ASP A 24 20.01 6.33 -6.39
C ASP A 24 18.59 6.05 -6.90
N PHE A 25 17.69 5.67 -6.02
CA PHE A 25 16.32 5.34 -6.38
C PHE A 25 15.50 6.61 -6.62
N ASN A 26 14.97 6.72 -7.84
CA ASN A 26 14.13 7.83 -8.27
C ASN A 26 12.77 7.30 -8.70
N MET A 27 11.68 7.94 -8.23
CA MET A 27 10.31 7.55 -8.57
C MET A 27 9.37 8.74 -8.48
N GLU A 28 8.43 8.82 -9.41
CA GLU A 28 7.29 9.73 -9.34
C GLU A 28 6.00 8.94 -9.57
N ILE A 29 4.99 9.15 -8.70
CA ILE A 29 3.66 8.56 -8.84
C ILE A 29 2.65 9.70 -8.84
N HIS A 30 1.71 9.65 -9.78
CA HIS A 30 0.70 10.66 -10.01
C HIS A 30 -0.63 10.31 -9.34
N GLU A 31 -1.48 11.31 -9.18
CA GLU A 31 -2.82 11.15 -8.62
C GLU A 31 -3.65 10.14 -9.43
N GLY A 32 -4.26 9.16 -8.75
CA GLY A 32 -5.04 8.10 -9.39
C GLY A 32 -4.23 7.11 -10.23
N GLU A 33 -2.90 7.13 -10.14
CA GLU A 33 -2.04 6.17 -10.84
C GLU A 33 -1.88 4.88 -10.04
N LEU A 34 -1.93 3.74 -10.73
CA LEU A 34 -1.52 2.45 -10.21
C LEU A 34 -0.17 2.07 -10.83
N MET A 35 0.89 2.17 -10.03
CA MET A 35 2.26 1.89 -10.44
C MET A 35 2.76 0.60 -9.80
N GLY A 36 3.44 -0.25 -10.57
CA GLY A 36 4.11 -1.47 -10.09
C GLY A 36 5.56 -1.22 -9.73
N LEU A 37 6.02 -1.78 -8.61
CA LEU A 37 7.43 -1.91 -8.26
C LEU A 37 7.78 -3.39 -8.21
N ILE A 38 8.55 -3.86 -9.18
CA ILE A 38 8.90 -5.26 -9.34
C ILE A 38 10.43 -5.47 -9.32
N GLY A 39 10.83 -6.71 -9.27
CA GLY A 39 12.24 -7.11 -9.28
C GLY A 39 12.42 -8.45 -8.60
N PRO A 40 13.58 -9.11 -8.77
CA PRO A 40 13.92 -10.37 -8.14
C PRO A 40 13.82 -10.36 -6.61
N ASN A 41 13.89 -11.54 -5.98
CA ASN A 41 13.98 -11.66 -4.53
C ASN A 41 15.26 -10.96 -4.04
N GLY A 42 15.15 -10.22 -2.93
CA GLY A 42 16.29 -9.44 -2.44
C GLY A 42 16.64 -8.16 -3.24
N ALA A 43 15.92 -7.83 -4.31
CA ALA A 43 16.19 -6.64 -5.14
C ALA A 43 16.06 -5.30 -4.39
N GLY A 44 15.45 -5.28 -3.19
CA GLY A 44 15.29 -4.06 -2.39
C GLY A 44 13.88 -3.48 -2.35
N LYS A 45 12.87 -4.14 -2.95
CA LYS A 45 11.45 -3.69 -2.98
C LYS A 45 10.92 -3.35 -1.58
N THR A 46 11.02 -4.29 -0.64
CA THR A 46 10.59 -4.10 0.76
C THR A 46 11.38 -2.99 1.46
N THR A 47 12.66 -2.82 1.12
CA THR A 47 13.49 -1.73 1.66
C THR A 47 12.98 -0.37 1.17
N VAL A 48 12.59 -0.23 -0.10
CA VAL A 48 11.95 0.98 -0.64
C VAL A 48 10.64 1.26 0.13
N PHE A 49 9.78 0.25 0.33
CA PHE A 49 8.55 0.44 1.12
C PHE A 49 8.84 0.88 2.56
N ASN A 50 9.87 0.31 3.19
CA ASN A 50 10.27 0.70 4.55
C ASN A 50 10.81 2.14 4.61
N LEU A 51 11.50 2.60 3.57
CA LEU A 51 11.91 4.00 3.43
C LEU A 51 10.70 4.93 3.30
N LEU A 52 9.78 4.63 2.39
CA LEU A 52 8.59 5.43 2.11
C LEU A 52 7.59 5.46 3.29
N THR A 53 7.66 4.50 4.21
CA THR A 53 6.79 4.44 5.40
C THR A 53 7.45 4.95 6.68
N GLY A 54 8.70 5.44 6.59
CA GLY A 54 9.43 5.96 7.76
C GLY A 54 9.86 4.88 8.76
N VAL A 55 9.86 3.60 8.35
CA VAL A 55 10.46 2.50 9.14
C VAL A 55 11.97 2.61 9.11
N TYR A 56 12.52 2.98 7.95
CA TYR A 56 13.93 3.31 7.80
C TYR A 56 14.11 4.79 7.46
N VAL A 57 15.19 5.37 7.97
CA VAL A 57 15.61 6.72 7.60
C VAL A 57 16.60 6.62 6.45
N PRO A 58 16.35 7.27 5.30
CA PRO A 58 17.28 7.23 4.18
C PRO A 58 18.62 7.85 4.56
N THR A 59 19.72 7.25 4.11
CA THR A 59 21.07 7.81 4.28
C THR A 59 21.42 8.83 3.18
N GLU A 60 20.76 8.72 2.03
CA GLU A 60 20.95 9.59 0.86
C GLU A 60 19.57 9.95 0.29
N GLY A 61 19.50 11.11 -0.39
CA GLY A 61 18.31 11.56 -1.09
C GLY A 61 17.14 11.97 -0.21
N ALA A 62 15.97 12.05 -0.82
CA ALA A 62 14.76 12.50 -0.16
C ALA A 62 13.50 11.92 -0.81
N PHE A 63 12.40 11.87 -0.03
CA PHE A 63 11.07 11.59 -0.59
C PHE A 63 10.05 12.60 -0.09
N TYR A 64 9.05 12.83 -0.92
CA TYR A 64 8.03 13.86 -0.74
C TYR A 64 6.65 13.29 -1.02
N LEU A 65 5.67 13.66 -0.22
CA LEU A 65 4.26 13.42 -0.50
C LEU A 65 3.56 14.75 -0.75
N CYS A 66 2.98 14.93 -1.93
CA CYS A 66 2.35 16.19 -2.37
C CYS A 66 3.25 17.42 -2.10
N GLY A 67 4.54 17.31 -2.40
CA GLY A 67 5.55 18.34 -2.19
C GLY A 67 6.07 18.50 -0.76
N GLN A 68 5.48 17.81 0.23
CA GLN A 68 5.96 17.83 1.61
C GLN A 68 7.06 16.77 1.81
N LYS A 69 8.25 17.20 2.25
CA LYS A 69 9.36 16.30 2.59
C LYS A 69 9.03 15.46 3.84
N LEU A 70 9.21 14.15 3.74
CA LEU A 70 8.90 13.21 4.83
C LEU A 70 10.13 12.50 5.44
N ASN A 71 11.36 12.80 4.97
CA ASN A 71 12.57 12.21 5.54
C ASN A 71 12.64 12.40 7.07
N GLY A 72 12.96 11.32 7.79
CA GLY A 72 13.12 11.34 9.25
C GLY A 72 11.83 11.51 10.05
N LYS A 73 10.67 11.54 9.38
CA LYS A 73 9.38 11.47 10.05
C LYS A 73 9.15 10.07 10.62
N GLN A 74 8.54 10.01 11.80
CA GLN A 74 8.12 8.74 12.39
C GLN A 74 6.97 8.13 11.58
N THR A 75 6.83 6.79 11.61
CA THR A 75 5.80 6.07 10.83
C THR A 75 4.40 6.66 11.02
N TYR A 76 4.00 7.02 12.26
CA TYR A 76 2.68 7.62 12.50
C TYR A 76 2.51 8.97 11.81
N GLN A 77 3.58 9.79 11.72
CA GLN A 77 3.56 11.07 11.00
C GLN A 77 3.46 10.90 9.49
N VAL A 78 4.06 9.82 8.96
CA VAL A 78 3.96 9.45 7.54
C VAL A 78 2.52 9.04 7.22
N VAL A 79 1.88 8.22 8.08
CA VAL A 79 0.47 7.86 7.96
C VAL A 79 -0.42 9.11 8.06
N GLU A 80 -0.14 10.01 9.00
CA GLU A 80 -0.87 11.28 9.13
C GLU A 80 -0.72 12.20 7.91
N ALA A 81 0.41 12.14 7.21
CA ALA A 81 0.61 12.88 5.97
C ALA A 81 -0.22 12.31 4.81
N GLY A 82 -0.60 11.03 4.87
CA GLY A 82 -1.47 10.37 3.89
C GLY A 82 -0.84 9.18 3.16
N ILE A 83 0.21 8.55 3.69
CA ILE A 83 0.73 7.27 3.18
C ILE A 83 0.16 6.13 4.03
N ALA A 84 -0.64 5.25 3.43
CA ALA A 84 -1.08 4.02 4.07
C ALA A 84 -0.37 2.81 3.44
N ARG A 85 -0.11 1.77 4.24
CA ARG A 85 0.49 0.51 3.78
C ARG A 85 -0.32 -0.66 4.30
N THR A 86 -0.61 -1.63 3.42
CA THR A 86 -0.96 -2.98 3.83
C THR A 86 0.34 -3.79 3.99
N PHE A 87 0.32 -4.75 4.89
CA PHE A 87 1.48 -5.61 5.14
C PHE A 87 1.23 -6.99 4.54
N GLN A 88 2.27 -7.71 4.16
CA GLN A 88 2.19 -9.09 3.70
C GLN A 88 1.37 -9.96 4.68
N ASN A 89 1.63 -9.83 5.98
CA ASN A 89 0.79 -10.41 7.02
C ASN A 89 -0.32 -9.46 7.44
N ILE A 90 -1.58 -9.86 7.30
CA ILE A 90 -2.76 -9.06 7.64
C ILE A 90 -2.73 -8.60 9.10
N ARG A 91 -2.84 -7.29 9.32
CA ARG A 91 -2.81 -6.66 10.64
C ARG A 91 -4.18 -6.09 11.01
N LEU A 92 -5.15 -6.96 11.28
CA LEU A 92 -6.47 -6.59 11.77
C LEU A 92 -6.57 -6.79 13.29
N PHE A 93 -7.47 -6.04 13.91
CA PHE A 93 -7.91 -6.28 15.28
C PHE A 93 -8.90 -7.44 15.27
N LYS A 94 -8.38 -8.67 15.38
CA LYS A 94 -9.12 -9.92 15.17
C LYS A 94 -10.32 -10.09 16.11
N ALA A 95 -10.26 -9.54 17.33
CA ALA A 95 -11.32 -9.59 18.33
C ALA A 95 -12.36 -8.46 18.18
N MET A 96 -12.18 -7.57 17.21
CA MET A 96 -13.13 -6.49 16.91
C MET A 96 -14.00 -6.86 15.72
N THR A 97 -15.15 -6.21 15.60
CA THR A 97 -16.02 -6.39 14.43
C THR A 97 -15.38 -5.80 13.16
N VAL A 98 -15.91 -6.19 12.01
CA VAL A 98 -15.55 -5.61 10.71
C VAL A 98 -15.73 -4.11 10.72
N LEU A 99 -16.87 -3.63 11.22
CA LEU A 99 -17.17 -2.20 11.34
C LEU A 99 -16.19 -1.48 12.27
N ASP A 100 -15.90 -2.04 13.44
CA ASP A 100 -15.02 -1.40 14.43
C ASP A 100 -13.57 -1.33 13.93
N ASN A 101 -13.13 -2.31 13.13
CA ASN A 101 -11.81 -2.25 12.48
C ASN A 101 -11.66 -1.04 11.55
N VAL A 102 -12.71 -0.62 10.87
CA VAL A 102 -12.69 0.59 10.04
C VAL A 102 -12.83 1.83 10.90
N LYS A 103 -13.77 1.83 11.86
CA LYS A 103 -14.03 2.98 12.74
C LYS A 103 -12.80 3.42 13.53
N ILE A 104 -11.99 2.50 14.02
CA ILE A 104 -10.79 2.83 14.82
C ILE A 104 -9.76 3.65 14.03
N ALA A 105 -9.83 3.67 12.70
CA ALA A 105 -8.91 4.43 11.87
C ALA A 105 -9.30 5.92 11.72
N PHE A 106 -10.51 6.32 12.10
CA PHE A 106 -10.99 7.70 12.05
C PHE A 106 -10.51 8.57 13.22
N THR A 107 -9.26 8.40 13.66
CA THR A 107 -8.74 9.13 14.83
C THR A 107 -8.74 10.65 14.66
N LYS A 108 -8.61 11.16 13.43
CA LYS A 108 -8.64 12.59 13.12
C LYS A 108 -10.05 13.19 13.09
N ASP A 109 -11.08 12.36 12.92
CA ASP A 109 -12.48 12.78 12.77
C ASP A 109 -13.24 12.77 14.10
N ILE A 110 -12.56 12.47 15.20
CA ILE A 110 -13.16 12.50 16.55
C ILE A 110 -13.20 13.95 17.04
N HIS A 111 -14.40 14.51 17.10
CA HIS A 111 -14.63 15.91 17.48
C HIS A 111 -15.23 16.09 18.89
N TYR A 112 -15.27 15.02 19.70
CA TYR A 112 -15.71 15.07 21.07
C TYR A 112 -14.54 14.87 22.04
N ASN A 113 -14.68 15.42 23.27
CA ASN A 113 -13.68 15.28 24.32
C ASN A 113 -14.02 14.13 25.27
N LEU A 114 -13.14 13.87 26.24
CA LEU A 114 -13.32 12.80 27.23
C LEU A 114 -14.62 12.94 28.04
N ALA A 115 -15.01 14.18 28.38
CA ALA A 115 -16.24 14.46 29.12
C ALA A 115 -17.47 14.15 28.26
N ASP A 116 -17.48 14.51 26.98
CA ASP A 116 -18.55 14.18 26.05
C ASP A 116 -18.72 12.66 25.91
N SER A 117 -17.60 11.93 25.86
CA SER A 117 -17.59 10.47 25.78
C SER A 117 -18.15 9.83 27.05
N LEU A 118 -17.73 10.32 28.24
CA LEU A 118 -18.16 9.79 29.53
C LEU A 118 -19.66 10.04 29.79
N LEU A 119 -20.13 11.26 29.46
CA LEU A 119 -21.52 11.68 29.65
C LEU A 119 -22.44 11.28 28.49
N ARG A 120 -21.90 10.69 27.42
CA ARG A 120 -22.63 10.30 26.21
C ARG A 120 -23.54 11.43 25.69
N THR A 121 -22.96 12.62 25.53
CA THR A 121 -23.67 13.81 25.06
C THR A 121 -24.24 13.63 23.65
N LYS A 122 -25.14 14.54 23.23
CA LYS A 122 -25.64 14.55 21.84
C LYS A 122 -24.51 14.65 20.83
N LYS A 123 -23.47 15.41 21.15
CA LYS A 123 -22.27 15.55 20.30
C LYS A 123 -21.53 14.22 20.14
N TYR A 124 -21.36 13.44 21.22
CA TYR A 124 -20.82 12.08 21.15
C TYR A 124 -21.62 11.21 20.18
N TRP A 125 -22.95 11.12 20.39
CA TRP A 125 -23.80 10.26 19.56
C TRP A 125 -23.84 10.70 18.09
N SER A 126 -23.87 12.01 17.78
CA SER A 126 -23.83 12.48 16.39
C SER A 126 -22.51 12.15 15.70
N THR A 127 -21.36 12.31 16.37
CA THR A 127 -20.05 11.94 15.82
C THR A 127 -19.94 10.43 15.62
N GLU A 128 -20.36 9.62 16.60
CA GLU A 128 -20.35 8.16 16.48
C GLU A 128 -21.21 7.65 15.31
N GLN A 129 -22.38 8.27 15.09
CA GLN A 129 -23.23 7.94 13.96
C GLN A 129 -22.56 8.33 12.63
N GLU A 130 -21.97 9.51 12.54
CA GLU A 130 -21.25 9.96 11.35
C GLU A 130 -20.07 9.03 11.01
N LEU A 131 -19.28 8.63 12.00
CA LEU A 131 -18.19 7.68 11.82
C LEU A 131 -18.70 6.29 11.38
N THR A 132 -19.85 5.86 11.93
CA THR A 132 -20.47 4.60 11.53
C THR A 132 -20.94 4.65 10.07
N ASP A 133 -21.58 5.73 9.66
CA ASP A 133 -22.08 5.90 8.29
C ASP A 133 -20.93 5.94 7.29
N LYS A 134 -19.84 6.67 7.59
CA LYS A 134 -18.59 6.67 6.77
C LYS A 134 -17.96 5.27 6.70
N ALA A 135 -17.86 4.57 7.83
CA ALA A 135 -17.30 3.23 7.85
C ALA A 135 -18.14 2.26 7.01
N MET A 136 -19.46 2.35 7.08
CA MET A 136 -20.36 1.54 6.24
C MET A 136 -20.23 1.87 4.76
N GLU A 137 -19.98 3.13 4.39
CA GLU A 137 -19.68 3.51 3.00
C GLU A 137 -18.41 2.81 2.50
N TYR A 138 -17.31 2.83 3.26
CA TYR A 138 -16.08 2.14 2.88
C TYR A 138 -16.25 0.62 2.84
N LEU A 139 -17.05 0.04 3.75
CA LEU A 139 -17.37 -1.38 3.71
C LEU A 139 -18.18 -1.77 2.47
N ARG A 140 -19.10 -0.92 2.00
CA ARG A 140 -19.84 -1.15 0.73
C ARG A 140 -18.90 -1.20 -0.46
N ILE A 141 -17.89 -0.32 -0.52
CA ILE A 141 -16.91 -0.28 -1.62
C ILE A 141 -16.13 -1.58 -1.71
N VAL A 142 -15.82 -2.21 -0.58
CA VAL A 142 -15.09 -3.48 -0.51
C VAL A 142 -16.02 -4.70 -0.42
N HIS A 143 -17.36 -4.51 -0.51
CA HIS A 143 -18.39 -5.55 -0.42
C HIS A 143 -18.35 -6.34 0.90
N LEU A 144 -18.25 -5.65 2.02
CA LEU A 144 -18.25 -6.22 3.39
C LEU A 144 -19.29 -5.61 4.32
N ASP A 145 -20.20 -4.78 3.81
CA ASP A 145 -21.23 -4.10 4.59
C ASP A 145 -22.24 -5.08 5.20
N ASP A 146 -22.56 -6.18 4.53
CA ASP A 146 -23.40 -7.28 5.06
C ASP A 146 -22.75 -8.02 6.23
N LYS A 147 -21.45 -7.87 6.44
CA LYS A 147 -20.64 -8.51 7.48
C LYS A 147 -20.19 -7.56 8.59
N ALA A 148 -20.67 -6.32 8.60
CA ALA A 148 -20.23 -5.26 9.50
C ALA A 148 -20.21 -5.68 10.99
N GLY A 149 -21.18 -6.48 11.44
CA GLY A 149 -21.27 -6.99 12.81
C GLY A 149 -20.49 -8.26 13.11
N GLN A 150 -19.87 -8.90 12.11
CA GLN A 150 -19.07 -10.12 12.31
C GLN A 150 -17.69 -9.77 12.88
N LEU A 151 -17.07 -10.72 13.59
CA LEU A 151 -15.67 -10.58 14.02
C LEU A 151 -14.75 -10.63 12.80
N ALA A 152 -13.73 -9.78 12.78
CA ALA A 152 -12.74 -9.78 11.69
C ALA A 152 -12.00 -11.13 11.55
N SER A 153 -11.84 -11.87 12.67
CA SER A 153 -11.25 -13.21 12.68
C SER A 153 -12.08 -14.28 11.98
N SER A 154 -13.39 -14.06 11.80
CA SER A 154 -14.29 -15.03 11.14
C SER A 154 -14.33 -14.90 9.62
N LEU A 155 -13.73 -13.83 9.08
CA LEU A 155 -13.70 -13.61 7.64
C LEU A 155 -12.69 -14.55 6.95
N PRO A 156 -12.99 -15.05 5.73
CA PRO A 156 -12.01 -15.65 4.83
C PRO A 156 -10.84 -14.71 4.55
N TYR A 157 -9.68 -15.26 4.20
CA TYR A 157 -8.44 -14.52 4.01
C TYR A 157 -8.59 -13.34 3.03
N GLY A 158 -9.15 -13.57 1.85
CA GLY A 158 -9.38 -12.49 0.86
C GLY A 158 -10.27 -11.36 1.37
N GLN A 159 -11.27 -11.68 2.21
CA GLN A 159 -12.12 -10.65 2.83
C GLN A 159 -11.40 -9.90 3.96
N GLN A 160 -10.52 -10.57 4.71
CA GLN A 160 -9.66 -9.89 5.68
C GLN A 160 -8.75 -8.87 4.98
N ARG A 161 -8.20 -9.21 3.79
CA ARG A 161 -7.39 -8.28 2.98
C ARG A 161 -8.21 -7.09 2.50
N LYS A 162 -9.44 -7.29 2.02
CA LYS A 162 -10.36 -6.22 1.66
C LYS A 162 -10.67 -5.30 2.86
N LEU A 163 -10.86 -5.87 4.05
CA LEU A 163 -11.08 -5.11 5.29
C LEU A 163 -9.85 -4.27 5.68
N GLU A 164 -8.63 -4.79 5.49
CA GLU A 164 -7.40 -4.05 5.73
C GLU A 164 -7.31 -2.80 4.84
N ILE A 165 -7.68 -2.93 3.56
CA ILE A 165 -7.74 -1.81 2.62
C ILE A 165 -8.84 -0.81 3.01
N ALA A 166 -10.04 -1.27 3.40
CA ALA A 166 -11.11 -0.40 3.87
C ALA A 166 -10.68 0.41 5.11
N ARG A 167 -9.93 -0.20 6.02
CA ARG A 167 -9.34 0.50 7.17
C ARG A 167 -8.31 1.54 6.74
N ALA A 168 -7.51 1.25 5.72
CA ALA A 168 -6.56 2.22 5.16
C ALA A 168 -7.30 3.44 4.56
N LEU A 169 -8.42 3.26 3.87
CA LEU A 169 -9.26 4.34 3.36
C LEU A 169 -9.68 5.33 4.47
N ALA A 170 -10.01 4.81 5.65
CA ALA A 170 -10.43 5.62 6.79
C ALA A 170 -9.33 6.56 7.32
N THR A 171 -8.07 6.40 6.91
CA THR A 171 -6.97 7.33 7.25
C THR A 171 -6.90 8.55 6.32
N ASN A 172 -7.81 8.68 5.36
CA ASN A 172 -7.80 9.73 4.33
C ASN A 172 -6.46 9.76 3.55
N MET A 173 -6.03 8.59 3.11
CA MET A 173 -4.76 8.41 2.41
C MET A 173 -4.75 9.06 1.02
N LYS A 174 -3.56 9.48 0.60
CA LYS A 174 -3.25 9.96 -0.76
C LYS A 174 -2.47 8.94 -1.57
N LEU A 175 -1.70 8.11 -0.87
CA LEU A 175 -0.92 7.01 -1.42
C LEU A 175 -1.18 5.73 -0.64
N LEU A 176 -1.52 4.67 -1.36
CA LEU A 176 -1.66 3.31 -0.82
C LEU A 176 -0.50 2.45 -1.30
N LEU A 177 0.25 1.90 -0.37
CA LEU A 177 1.31 0.93 -0.63
C LEU A 177 0.76 -0.48 -0.39
N LEU A 178 0.71 -1.29 -1.45
CA LEU A 178 0.23 -2.67 -1.43
C LEU A 178 1.41 -3.63 -1.55
N ASP A 179 1.65 -4.42 -0.51
CA ASP A 179 2.76 -5.36 -0.41
C ASP A 179 2.21 -6.78 -0.60
N GLU A 180 2.35 -7.33 -1.81
CA GLU A 180 1.88 -8.65 -2.23
C GLU A 180 0.43 -8.92 -1.81
N PRO A 181 -0.52 -8.05 -2.20
CA PRO A 181 -1.89 -8.14 -1.69
C PRO A 181 -2.63 -9.41 -2.14
N ALA A 182 -2.23 -10.03 -3.24
CA ALA A 182 -2.85 -11.22 -3.80
C ALA A 182 -2.19 -12.54 -3.32
N ALA A 183 -1.13 -12.47 -2.52
CA ALA A 183 -0.42 -13.66 -2.05
C ALA A 183 -1.35 -14.64 -1.32
N GLY A 184 -1.33 -15.92 -1.74
CA GLY A 184 -2.15 -16.96 -1.13
C GLY A 184 -3.64 -16.97 -1.52
N MET A 185 -4.05 -16.11 -2.47
CA MET A 185 -5.42 -16.06 -2.99
C MET A 185 -5.60 -16.93 -4.22
N ASN A 186 -6.80 -17.47 -4.37
CA ASN A 186 -7.19 -18.12 -5.62
C ASN A 186 -7.49 -17.07 -6.72
N PRO A 187 -7.57 -17.48 -8.01
CA PRO A 187 -7.78 -16.52 -9.12
C PRO A 187 -9.05 -15.66 -9.00
N THR A 188 -10.12 -16.23 -8.44
CA THR A 188 -11.39 -15.50 -8.23
C THR A 188 -11.22 -14.41 -7.17
N GLU A 189 -10.63 -14.77 -6.02
CA GLU A 189 -10.36 -13.82 -4.94
C GLU A 189 -9.41 -12.69 -5.40
N THR A 190 -8.38 -13.05 -6.17
CA THR A 190 -7.46 -12.07 -6.79
C THR A 190 -8.21 -11.10 -7.70
N ALA A 191 -9.09 -11.61 -8.58
CA ALA A 191 -9.87 -10.77 -9.49
C ALA A 191 -10.81 -9.81 -8.72
N GLU A 192 -11.45 -10.29 -7.67
CA GLU A 192 -12.30 -9.46 -6.80
C GLU A 192 -11.50 -8.38 -6.06
N LEU A 193 -10.31 -8.74 -5.53
CA LEU A 193 -9.43 -7.78 -4.86
C LEU A 193 -8.98 -6.68 -5.81
N LEU A 194 -8.57 -7.04 -7.03
CA LEU A 194 -8.15 -6.07 -8.07
C LEU A 194 -9.30 -5.16 -8.48
N SER A 195 -10.50 -5.71 -8.64
CA SER A 195 -11.70 -4.90 -8.91
C SER A 195 -11.95 -3.88 -7.79
N CYS A 196 -11.79 -4.30 -6.54
CA CYS A 196 -11.90 -3.44 -5.38
C CYS A 196 -10.83 -2.33 -5.37
N ILE A 197 -9.56 -2.68 -5.64
CA ILE A 197 -8.45 -1.72 -5.74
C ILE A 197 -8.71 -0.67 -6.83
N ASN A 198 -9.15 -1.09 -8.01
CA ASN A 198 -9.50 -0.18 -9.10
C ASN A 198 -10.66 0.75 -8.72
N THR A 199 -11.73 0.21 -8.09
CA THR A 199 -12.85 1.02 -7.62
C THR A 199 -12.38 2.09 -6.62
N ILE A 200 -11.50 1.73 -5.70
CA ILE A 200 -10.92 2.67 -4.72
C ILE A 200 -10.10 3.75 -5.42
N ARG A 201 -9.19 3.36 -6.33
CA ARG A 201 -8.39 4.29 -7.11
C ARG A 201 -9.25 5.31 -7.84
N ASP A 202 -10.26 4.82 -8.57
CA ASP A 202 -11.10 5.64 -9.43
C ASP A 202 -12.05 6.54 -8.62
N THR A 203 -12.56 6.07 -7.47
CA THR A 203 -13.49 6.82 -6.62
C THR A 203 -12.78 7.91 -5.80
N PHE A 204 -11.61 7.61 -5.27
CA PHE A 204 -10.89 8.51 -4.35
C PHE A 204 -9.68 9.19 -4.99
N HIS A 205 -9.36 8.89 -6.24
CA HIS A 205 -8.17 9.36 -6.94
C HIS A 205 -6.87 9.11 -6.18
N VAL A 206 -6.82 8.01 -5.41
CA VAL A 206 -5.67 7.61 -4.61
C VAL A 206 -4.59 7.05 -5.53
N ALA A 207 -3.35 7.52 -5.35
CA ALA A 207 -2.19 6.91 -5.97
C ALA A 207 -1.90 5.54 -5.31
N ILE A 208 -1.52 4.54 -6.09
CA ILE A 208 -1.25 3.18 -5.59
C ILE A 208 0.12 2.72 -6.06
N LEU A 209 0.95 2.25 -5.14
CA LEU A 209 2.19 1.55 -5.45
C LEU A 209 2.04 0.09 -5.04
N LEU A 210 2.17 -0.80 -6.01
CA LEU A 210 1.97 -2.24 -5.87
C LEU A 210 3.30 -3.00 -5.98
N ILE A 211 3.62 -3.82 -4.98
CA ILE A 211 4.62 -4.88 -5.09
C ILE A 211 3.88 -6.21 -5.31
N GLU A 212 4.25 -6.94 -6.34
CA GLU A 212 3.76 -8.29 -6.63
C GLU A 212 4.84 -9.13 -7.32
N HIS A 213 4.76 -10.45 -7.17
CA HIS A 213 5.62 -11.41 -7.87
C HIS A 213 4.99 -11.92 -9.15
N ASP A 214 3.66 -11.95 -9.23
CA ASP A 214 2.96 -12.38 -10.43
C ASP A 214 3.03 -11.30 -11.51
N MET A 215 3.98 -11.49 -12.44
CA MET A 215 4.19 -10.61 -13.57
C MET A 215 2.93 -10.45 -14.42
N SER A 216 2.14 -11.53 -14.60
CA SER A 216 0.92 -11.48 -15.40
C SER A 216 -0.12 -10.55 -14.78
N LEU A 217 -0.19 -10.53 -13.46
CA LEU A 217 -1.05 -9.63 -12.70
C LEU A 217 -0.57 -8.18 -12.85
N VAL A 218 0.70 -7.92 -12.60
CA VAL A 218 1.29 -6.56 -12.68
C VAL A 218 1.11 -5.97 -14.09
N MET A 219 1.44 -6.74 -15.13
CA MET A 219 1.30 -6.31 -16.53
C MET A 219 -0.15 -5.97 -16.91
N ARG A 220 -1.13 -6.59 -16.26
CA ARG A 220 -2.55 -6.39 -16.54
C ARG A 220 -3.14 -5.17 -15.82
N VAL A 221 -2.63 -4.82 -14.63
CA VAL A 221 -3.30 -3.83 -13.76
C VAL A 221 -2.54 -2.52 -13.61
N CYS A 222 -1.21 -2.51 -13.78
CA CYS A 222 -0.41 -1.31 -13.61
C CYS A 222 -0.40 -0.44 -14.88
N GLU A 223 -0.45 0.87 -14.69
CA GLU A 223 -0.29 1.85 -15.78
C GLU A 223 1.19 2.01 -16.15
N ARG A 224 2.07 2.00 -15.16
CA ARG A 224 3.52 2.00 -15.31
C ARG A 224 4.15 1.03 -14.34
N ILE A 225 5.34 0.57 -14.68
CA ILE A 225 6.11 -0.37 -13.89
C ILE A 225 7.52 0.17 -13.75
N GLN A 226 8.07 0.08 -12.54
CA GLN A 226 9.50 0.29 -12.29
C GLN A 226 10.10 -1.00 -11.78
N VAL A 227 11.23 -1.37 -12.37
CA VAL A 227 11.96 -2.59 -12.05
C VAL A 227 13.22 -2.23 -11.29
N ILE A 228 13.42 -2.88 -10.16
CA ILE A 228 14.65 -2.74 -9.38
C ILE A 228 15.40 -4.07 -9.32
N ASN A 229 16.72 -3.99 -9.33
CA ASN A 229 17.61 -5.12 -9.10
C ASN A 229 18.82 -4.63 -8.29
N PHE A 230 19.21 -5.40 -7.27
CA PHE A 230 20.29 -5.03 -6.32
C PHE A 230 20.21 -3.58 -5.82
N GLY A 231 19.00 -3.11 -5.48
CA GLY A 231 18.76 -1.78 -4.96
C GLY A 231 18.81 -0.63 -5.96
N GLN A 232 18.92 -0.91 -7.25
CA GLN A 232 18.97 0.08 -8.33
C GLN A 232 17.82 -0.09 -9.32
N THR A 233 17.33 1.00 -9.87
CA THR A 233 16.37 0.95 -10.97
C THR A 233 17.06 0.52 -12.25
N ILE A 234 16.61 -0.59 -12.85
CA ILE A 234 17.12 -1.09 -14.13
C ILE A 234 16.21 -0.74 -15.30
N ALA A 235 14.90 -0.59 -15.06
CA ALA A 235 13.96 -0.17 -16.09
C ALA A 235 12.75 0.54 -15.47
N ALA A 236 12.12 1.45 -16.23
CA ALA A 236 10.85 2.05 -15.90
C ALA A 236 10.09 2.40 -17.20
N GLY A 237 8.80 2.06 -17.26
CA GLY A 237 7.99 2.31 -18.47
C GLY A 237 6.63 1.67 -18.42
N LEU A 238 6.00 1.59 -19.60
CA LEU A 238 4.72 0.91 -19.77
C LEU A 238 4.90 -0.62 -19.63
N PRO A 239 3.85 -1.36 -19.25
CA PRO A 239 3.92 -2.82 -19.14
C PRO A 239 4.48 -3.51 -20.39
N SER A 240 4.10 -3.05 -21.58
CA SER A 240 4.59 -3.60 -22.86
C SER A 240 6.09 -3.36 -23.09
N GLU A 241 6.62 -2.23 -22.62
CA GLU A 241 8.05 -1.90 -22.72
C GLU A 241 8.86 -2.77 -21.75
N ILE A 242 8.36 -2.94 -20.53
CA ILE A 242 8.99 -3.78 -19.51
C ILE A 242 9.03 -5.25 -19.92
N ALA A 243 7.92 -5.78 -20.49
CA ALA A 243 7.84 -7.17 -20.93
C ALA A 243 8.84 -7.54 -22.03
N SER A 244 9.31 -6.57 -22.83
CA SER A 244 10.27 -6.75 -23.93
C SER A 244 11.69 -6.28 -23.58
N ASN A 245 11.92 -5.80 -22.35
CA ASN A 245 13.21 -5.27 -21.92
C ASN A 245 14.19 -6.41 -21.60
N GLN A 246 15.30 -6.48 -22.34
CA GLN A 246 16.29 -7.53 -22.20
C GLN A 246 16.94 -7.58 -20.82
N GLU A 247 17.24 -6.43 -20.22
CA GLU A 247 17.84 -6.32 -18.89
C GLU A 247 16.91 -6.85 -17.80
N VAL A 248 15.58 -6.61 -17.95
CA VAL A 248 14.55 -7.14 -17.05
C VAL A 248 14.48 -8.67 -17.19
N ILE A 249 14.45 -9.19 -18.41
CA ILE A 249 14.40 -10.64 -18.66
C ILE A 249 15.62 -11.34 -18.04
N GLU A 250 16.82 -10.80 -18.27
CA GLU A 250 18.07 -11.35 -17.71
C GLU A 250 18.08 -11.32 -16.17
N ALA A 251 17.53 -10.25 -15.54
CA ALA A 251 17.47 -10.15 -14.09
C ALA A 251 16.60 -11.25 -13.47
N TYR A 252 15.52 -11.68 -14.13
CA TYR A 252 14.64 -12.76 -13.65
C TYR A 252 15.16 -14.16 -14.01
N LEU A 253 15.81 -14.35 -15.17
CA LEU A 253 16.40 -15.64 -15.54
C LEU A 253 17.59 -16.01 -14.63
N GLY A 254 18.37 -15.02 -14.18
CA GLY A 254 19.47 -15.26 -13.24
C GLY A 254 19.00 -15.66 -11.84
N GLU A 255 17.73 -15.43 -11.48
CA GLU A 255 17.13 -15.90 -10.21
C GLU A 255 16.75 -17.39 -10.31
N GLU A 256 16.18 -17.85 -11.44
CA GLU A 256 15.82 -19.25 -11.66
C GLU A 256 17.05 -20.18 -11.58
N GLU A 257 18.19 -19.75 -12.14
CA GLU A 257 19.45 -20.52 -12.07
C GLU A 257 20.01 -20.58 -10.63
N ALA A 258 19.85 -19.51 -9.83
CA ALA A 258 20.35 -19.47 -8.46
C ALA A 258 19.52 -20.28 -7.47
N ASP A 259 18.20 -20.43 -7.71
CA ASP A 259 17.31 -21.25 -6.88
C ASP A 259 17.48 -22.74 -7.19
N ASP A 260 17.75 -23.12 -8.44
CA ASP A 260 18.05 -24.52 -8.83
C ASP A 260 19.39 -25.02 -8.24
N ASP A 261 20.41 -24.15 -8.15
CA ASP A 261 21.70 -24.49 -7.53
C ASP A 261 21.66 -24.59 -5.99
N ALA A 262 20.60 -24.07 -5.36
CA ALA A 262 20.42 -24.11 -3.89
C ALA A 262 19.63 -25.34 -3.40
N GLU A 263 18.99 -26.10 -4.30
CA GLU A 263 18.26 -27.34 -3.99
C GLU A 263 19.09 -28.63 -4.21
N ASP A 264 20.32 -28.54 -4.76
CA ASP A 264 21.28 -29.64 -4.88
C ASP A 264 22.31 -29.59 -3.72
#